data_c1b0037206738b5ddeeaa4c686c73c4d
#
_entry.id   c1b0037206738b5ddeeaa4c686c73c4d
#
_cell.length_a   1.000
_cell.length_b   1.000
_cell.length_c   1.000
_cell.angle_alpha   90.00
_cell.angle_beta   90.00
_cell.angle_gamma   90.00
#
_symmetry.space_group_name_H-M   'P 1'
#
loop_
_entity.id
_entity.type
_entity.pdbx_description
1 polymer ?
#
loop_
_entity_poly.entity_id
_entity_poly.type
_entity_poly.pdbx_seq_one_letter_code
_entity_poly.pdbx_strand_id
1 'polypeptide(L)'
;MIRSLPAFLLVALIALSPSVFAAQQNSFHVLAFYTDKGEPDHIDFAKQALSFFAELAKKSDFQFESTTHWEDLNAEKLKNIQLVLCLNDFPKTAEQRTAFENYMTHGGAWLGFHVSAYNDDSTHWPWFVDFLGGAIFYGNNWPPLRAKLVVDDRAHPVTRDLPATFMAPANEWYIWKPSPRLNKDVRVLLTLDPSNYPIGLKDTITGGDLPVVWTNTRYRMLYMNMGHGDEIFASPDQNKLFENAIRWLRPR
;
A
#
# COMPACT_ATOMS: atom_id res chain seq x y z
N MET A 1 -72.56 -40.43 43.37
CA MET A 1 -72.19 -39.05 43.00
C MET A 1 -70.66 -38.96 42.96
N ILE A 2 -70.07 -39.07 41.74
CA ILE A 2 -68.63 -39.06 41.58
C ILE A 2 -68.35 -37.72 40.87
N ARG A 3 -67.64 -36.82 41.57
CA ARG A 3 -67.22 -35.51 40.99
C ARG A 3 -65.85 -35.68 40.29
N SER A 4 -65.82 -35.44 39.00
CA SER A 4 -64.62 -35.38 38.21
C SER A 4 -63.94 -34.00 38.39
N LEU A 5 -62.64 -34.03 38.73
CA LEU A 5 -61.74 -32.80 38.66
C LEU A 5 -61.21 -32.60 37.21
N PRO A 6 -61.16 -31.41 36.76
CA PRO A 6 -60.47 -31.12 35.46
C PRO A 6 -58.95 -31.06 35.66
N ALA A 7 -58.22 -31.75 34.79
CA ALA A 7 -56.76 -31.67 34.70
C ALA A 7 -56.37 -30.36 33.93
N PHE A 8 -55.58 -29.47 34.58
CA PHE A 8 -54.97 -28.31 33.93
C PHE A 8 -53.70 -28.76 33.23
N LEU A 9 -53.69 -28.65 31.91
CA LEU A 9 -52.52 -28.86 31.06
C LEU A 9 -51.65 -27.57 31.05
N LEU A 10 -50.49 -27.63 31.73
CA LEU A 10 -49.53 -26.52 31.74
C LEU A 10 -48.69 -26.58 30.45
N VAL A 11 -48.95 -25.69 29.48
CA VAL A 11 -48.13 -25.56 28.29
C VAL A 11 -46.95 -24.64 28.59
N ALA A 12 -45.76 -25.24 28.73
CA ALA A 12 -44.52 -24.48 28.86
C ALA A 12 -44.11 -23.93 27.51
N LEU A 13 -44.23 -22.62 27.31
CA LEU A 13 -43.64 -21.90 26.17
C LEU A 13 -42.13 -21.82 26.38
N ILE A 14 -41.38 -22.59 25.62
CA ILE A 14 -39.92 -22.45 25.50
C ILE A 14 -39.65 -21.26 24.56
N ALA A 15 -39.30 -20.11 25.14
CA ALA A 15 -38.81 -18.95 24.37
C ALA A 15 -37.42 -19.26 23.80
N LEU A 16 -37.35 -19.60 22.52
CA LEU A 16 -36.11 -19.65 21.75
C LEU A 16 -35.60 -18.22 21.60
N SER A 17 -34.61 -17.84 22.42
CA SER A 17 -33.86 -16.59 22.20
C SER A 17 -33.03 -16.74 20.91
N PRO A 18 -33.16 -15.86 19.92
CA PRO A 18 -32.29 -15.89 18.78
C PRO A 18 -30.87 -15.53 19.23
N SER A 19 -29.98 -16.51 19.15
CA SER A 19 -28.54 -16.25 19.27
C SER A 19 -28.12 -15.36 18.11
N VAL A 20 -27.95 -14.07 18.39
CA VAL A 20 -27.32 -13.15 17.45
C VAL A 20 -25.87 -13.59 17.35
N PHE A 21 -25.56 -14.39 16.34
CA PHE A 21 -24.18 -14.56 15.90
C PHE A 21 -23.74 -13.17 15.39
N ALA A 22 -23.09 -12.40 16.25
CA ALA A 22 -22.29 -11.28 15.81
C ALA A 22 -21.23 -11.88 14.88
N ALA A 23 -21.40 -11.69 13.57
CA ALA A 23 -20.36 -11.99 12.61
C ALA A 23 -19.14 -11.23 13.12
N GLN A 24 -18.08 -11.95 13.46
CA GLN A 24 -16.80 -11.39 13.85
C GLN A 24 -16.34 -10.60 12.63
N GLN A 25 -16.56 -9.30 12.68
CA GLN A 25 -16.11 -8.40 11.62
C GLN A 25 -14.59 -8.51 11.63
N ASN A 26 -14.04 -9.25 10.64
CA ASN A 26 -12.58 -9.35 10.50
C ASN A 26 -12.05 -7.94 10.39
N SER A 27 -11.47 -7.44 11.46
CA SER A 27 -10.89 -6.11 11.50
C SER A 27 -9.79 -6.05 10.44
N PHE A 28 -9.76 -4.97 9.66
CA PHE A 28 -8.73 -4.75 8.65
C PHE A 28 -7.43 -4.41 9.35
N HIS A 29 -6.45 -5.33 9.31
CA HIS A 29 -5.15 -5.18 9.94
C HIS A 29 -4.09 -4.78 8.92
N VAL A 30 -3.41 -3.70 9.20
CA VAL A 30 -2.34 -3.12 8.39
C VAL A 30 -1.04 -3.18 9.19
N LEU A 31 -0.01 -3.80 8.63
CA LEU A 31 1.33 -3.88 9.22
C LEU A 31 2.32 -3.13 8.35
N ALA A 32 2.97 -2.11 8.92
CA ALA A 32 4.01 -1.34 8.25
C ALA A 32 5.40 -1.84 8.65
N PHE A 33 6.20 -2.22 7.66
CA PHE A 33 7.62 -2.49 7.79
C PHE A 33 8.42 -1.25 7.44
N TYR A 34 9.40 -0.92 8.26
CA TYR A 34 10.30 0.20 8.03
C TYR A 34 11.68 -0.05 8.63
N THR A 35 12.63 0.83 8.33
CA THR A 35 13.95 0.84 8.99
C THR A 35 14.20 2.23 9.59
N ASP A 36 14.88 2.26 10.73
CA ASP A 36 15.39 3.47 11.38
C ASP A 36 16.87 3.73 11.05
N LYS A 37 17.40 3.01 10.06
CA LYS A 37 18.79 3.06 9.60
C LYS A 37 18.85 3.39 8.11
N GLY A 38 19.97 3.99 7.71
CA GLY A 38 20.24 4.28 6.30
C GLY A 38 20.15 5.76 5.98
N GLU A 39 19.60 6.09 4.84
CA GLU A 39 19.54 7.43 4.29
C GLU A 39 18.51 8.30 5.07
N PRO A 40 18.92 9.52 5.54
CA PRO A 40 18.09 10.34 6.42
C PRO A 40 16.71 10.70 5.86
N ASP A 41 16.59 11.07 4.60
CA ASP A 41 15.32 11.46 4.00
C ASP A 41 14.34 10.29 3.88
N HIS A 42 14.84 9.04 3.72
CA HIS A 42 14.01 7.84 3.79
C HIS A 42 13.50 7.58 5.22
N ILE A 43 14.34 7.86 6.22
CA ILE A 43 13.97 7.71 7.65
C ILE A 43 12.92 8.76 8.02
N ASP A 44 13.10 10.01 7.60
CA ASP A 44 12.17 11.10 7.90
C ASP A 44 10.82 10.90 7.22
N PHE A 45 10.81 10.41 5.97
CA PHE A 45 9.57 9.93 5.34
C PHE A 45 8.88 8.85 6.17
N ALA A 46 9.61 7.82 6.61
CA ALA A 46 9.02 6.70 7.36
C ALA A 46 8.38 7.20 8.68
N LYS A 47 9.03 8.11 9.41
CA LYS A 47 8.46 8.71 10.64
C LYS A 47 7.15 9.46 10.36
N GLN A 48 7.10 10.26 9.29
CA GLN A 48 5.88 10.98 8.90
C GLN A 48 4.78 10.01 8.45
N ALA A 49 5.15 8.97 7.69
CA ALA A 49 4.22 7.93 7.25
C ALA A 49 3.58 7.19 8.43
N LEU A 50 4.37 6.81 9.43
CA LEU A 50 3.85 6.16 10.64
C LEU A 50 2.81 7.04 11.34
N SER A 51 3.11 8.33 11.50
CA SER A 51 2.17 9.30 12.10
C SER A 51 0.89 9.43 11.26
N PHE A 52 1.03 9.59 9.94
CA PHE A 52 -0.10 9.75 9.02
C PHE A 52 -1.03 8.53 9.04
N PHE A 53 -0.48 7.32 8.90
CA PHE A 53 -1.29 6.10 8.86
C PHE A 53 -1.90 5.73 10.21
N ALA A 54 -1.23 6.05 11.34
CA ALA A 54 -1.81 5.90 12.67
C ALA A 54 -3.02 6.83 12.88
N GLU A 55 -2.94 8.09 12.43
CA GLU A 55 -4.08 9.02 12.49
C GLU A 55 -5.20 8.62 11.52
N LEU A 56 -4.85 8.10 10.33
CA LEU A 56 -5.82 7.58 9.39
C LEU A 56 -6.57 6.36 9.95
N ALA A 57 -5.88 5.47 10.65
CA ALA A 57 -6.47 4.30 11.29
C ALA A 57 -7.56 4.68 12.30
N LYS A 58 -7.33 5.71 13.12
CA LYS A 58 -8.31 6.23 14.07
C LYS A 58 -9.60 6.72 13.41
N LYS A 59 -9.52 7.17 12.15
CA LYS A 59 -10.62 7.76 11.38
C LYS A 59 -11.32 6.78 10.44
N SER A 60 -10.72 5.62 10.16
CA SER A 60 -11.10 4.76 9.03
C SER A 60 -11.31 3.29 9.37
N ASP A 61 -11.52 2.96 10.64
CA ASP A 61 -11.85 1.62 11.13
C ASP A 61 -10.90 0.53 10.57
N PHE A 62 -9.61 0.67 10.87
CA PHE A 62 -8.61 -0.38 10.70
C PHE A 62 -7.58 -0.35 11.83
N GLN A 63 -6.95 -1.49 12.07
CA GLN A 63 -5.85 -1.60 13.01
C GLN A 63 -4.54 -1.35 12.29
N PHE A 64 -3.68 -0.52 12.88
CA PHE A 64 -2.38 -0.18 12.33
C PHE A 64 -1.27 -0.55 13.31
N GLU A 65 -0.35 -1.38 12.86
CA GLU A 65 0.87 -1.76 13.56
C GLU A 65 2.08 -1.42 12.70
N SER A 66 3.23 -1.22 13.35
CA SER A 66 4.50 -1.00 12.65
C SER A 66 5.64 -1.75 13.33
N THR A 67 6.64 -2.15 12.56
CA THR A 67 7.80 -2.87 13.07
C THR A 67 9.07 -2.55 12.28
N THR A 68 10.20 -2.51 12.97
CA THR A 68 11.55 -2.52 12.37
C THR A 68 12.14 -3.93 12.31
N HIS A 69 11.43 -4.91 12.87
CA HIS A 69 11.84 -6.30 12.91
C HIS A 69 11.40 -7.01 11.64
N TRP A 70 12.25 -7.04 10.63
CA TRP A 70 11.95 -7.65 9.33
C TRP A 70 11.79 -9.18 9.40
N GLU A 71 12.21 -9.84 10.48
CA GLU A 71 11.88 -11.22 10.82
C GLU A 71 10.39 -11.47 11.09
N ASP A 72 9.61 -10.42 11.37
CA ASP A 72 8.15 -10.47 11.46
C ASP A 72 7.49 -10.69 10.08
N LEU A 73 8.25 -10.52 8.99
CA LEU A 73 7.80 -10.87 7.66
C LEU A 73 7.88 -12.39 7.48
N ASN A 74 6.98 -13.10 8.15
CA ASN A 74 6.88 -14.55 8.18
C ASN A 74 5.42 -15.02 8.14
N ALA A 75 5.19 -16.30 7.82
CA ALA A 75 3.86 -16.85 7.61
C ALA A 75 2.97 -16.76 8.86
N GLU A 76 3.54 -16.88 10.06
CA GLU A 76 2.77 -16.85 11.31
C GLU A 76 2.21 -15.45 11.60
N LYS A 77 3.03 -14.42 11.46
CA LYS A 77 2.60 -13.03 11.63
C LYS A 77 1.62 -12.61 10.52
N LEU A 78 1.95 -12.94 9.28
CA LEU A 78 1.20 -12.47 8.10
C LEU A 78 -0.18 -13.11 7.96
N LYS A 79 -0.48 -14.24 8.58
CA LYS A 79 -1.80 -14.88 8.48
C LYS A 79 -2.95 -13.99 8.98
N ASN A 80 -2.67 -13.03 9.87
CA ASN A 80 -3.66 -12.11 10.43
C ASN A 80 -3.56 -10.69 9.82
N ILE A 81 -2.67 -10.47 8.85
CA ILE A 81 -2.45 -9.17 8.21
C ILE A 81 -3.09 -9.17 6.84
N GLN A 82 -3.93 -8.17 6.56
CA GLN A 82 -4.59 -8.02 5.26
C GLN A 82 -3.86 -7.05 4.33
N LEU A 83 -3.04 -6.15 4.89
CA LEU A 83 -2.24 -5.21 4.10
C LEU A 83 -0.86 -5.04 4.74
N VAL A 84 0.17 -5.28 3.95
CA VAL A 84 1.57 -4.97 4.29
C VAL A 84 1.95 -3.64 3.64
N LEU A 85 2.45 -2.69 4.44
CA LEU A 85 3.13 -1.49 3.97
C LEU A 85 4.64 -1.70 4.06
N CYS A 86 5.37 -1.39 2.98
CA CYS A 86 6.82 -1.22 3.02
C CYS A 86 7.13 0.27 2.84
N LEU A 87 7.62 0.93 3.89
CA LEU A 87 7.79 2.38 3.89
C LEU A 87 9.11 2.80 3.25
N ASN A 88 10.24 2.33 3.77
CA ASN A 88 11.57 2.77 3.34
C ASN A 88 12.60 1.63 3.27
N ASP A 89 12.13 0.41 3.13
CA ASP A 89 12.97 -0.77 2.93
C ASP A 89 12.15 -1.91 2.30
N PHE A 90 12.79 -3.04 1.98
CA PHE A 90 12.20 -4.20 1.29
C PHE A 90 12.77 -5.53 1.82
N PRO A 91 12.11 -6.69 1.54
CA PRO A 91 12.60 -8.01 1.96
C PRO A 91 13.99 -8.34 1.41
N LYS A 92 14.95 -8.64 2.30
CA LYS A 92 16.36 -8.87 1.92
C LYS A 92 16.79 -10.32 1.98
N THR A 93 16.32 -11.08 2.99
CA THR A 93 16.70 -12.50 3.12
C THR A 93 15.81 -13.41 2.27
N ALA A 94 16.28 -14.61 1.99
CA ALA A 94 15.51 -15.61 1.24
C ALA A 94 14.20 -15.98 1.96
N GLU A 95 14.23 -16.07 3.29
CA GLU A 95 13.06 -16.36 4.13
C GLU A 95 12.01 -15.25 4.03
N GLN A 96 12.44 -13.98 4.14
CA GLN A 96 11.56 -12.82 4.00
C GLN A 96 10.93 -12.76 2.60
N ARG A 97 11.73 -12.96 1.55
CA ARG A 97 11.26 -13.00 0.16
C ARG A 97 10.24 -14.10 -0.05
N THR A 98 10.54 -15.32 0.41
CA THR A 98 9.61 -16.46 0.32
C THR A 98 8.29 -16.18 1.07
N ALA A 99 8.36 -15.61 2.28
CA ALA A 99 7.17 -15.27 3.04
C ALA A 99 6.33 -14.20 2.34
N PHE A 100 6.96 -13.18 1.76
CA PHE A 100 6.30 -12.14 1.00
C PHE A 100 5.63 -12.68 -0.29
N GLU A 101 6.34 -13.49 -1.07
CA GLU A 101 5.81 -14.15 -2.27
C GLU A 101 4.58 -14.99 -1.94
N ASN A 102 4.66 -15.83 -0.90
CA ASN A 102 3.55 -16.64 -0.44
C ASN A 102 2.36 -15.78 0.00
N TYR A 103 2.61 -14.73 0.78
CA TYR A 103 1.57 -13.80 1.22
C TYR A 103 0.84 -13.16 0.03
N MET A 104 1.58 -12.64 -0.95
CA MET A 104 1.00 -11.99 -2.12
C MET A 104 0.25 -12.96 -3.04
N THR A 105 0.77 -14.15 -3.25
CA THR A 105 0.14 -15.17 -4.12
C THR A 105 -1.10 -15.80 -3.49
N HIS A 106 -1.27 -15.71 -2.16
CA HIS A 106 -2.46 -16.15 -1.45
C HIS A 106 -3.44 -15.00 -1.13
N GLY A 107 -3.36 -13.89 -1.87
CA GLY A 107 -4.35 -12.81 -1.81
C GLY A 107 -4.08 -11.72 -0.77
N GLY A 108 -2.91 -11.69 -0.17
CA GLY A 108 -2.43 -10.56 0.63
C GLY A 108 -2.38 -9.28 -0.19
N ALA A 109 -2.34 -8.12 0.48
CA ALA A 109 -2.21 -6.83 -0.19
C ALA A 109 -0.91 -6.13 0.20
N TRP A 110 -0.37 -5.34 -0.73
CA TRP A 110 0.85 -4.58 -0.52
C TRP A 110 0.73 -3.13 -0.99
N LEU A 111 1.25 -2.21 -0.19
CA LEU A 111 1.50 -0.83 -0.55
C LEU A 111 2.97 -0.52 -0.30
N GLY A 112 3.71 -0.27 -1.37
CA GLY A 112 5.13 0.06 -1.30
C GLY A 112 5.41 1.51 -1.68
N PHE A 113 6.34 2.11 -0.97
CA PHE A 113 6.76 3.48 -1.19
C PHE A 113 8.22 3.53 -1.61
N HIS A 114 8.51 4.35 -2.63
CA HIS A 114 9.84 4.77 -3.03
C HIS A 114 10.85 3.62 -3.06
N VAL A 115 11.84 3.63 -2.16
CA VAL A 115 12.90 2.62 -2.08
C VAL A 115 12.40 1.21 -1.79
N SER A 116 11.15 1.04 -1.33
CA SER A 116 10.58 -0.29 -1.11
C SER A 116 10.45 -1.13 -2.37
N ALA A 117 10.47 -0.50 -3.55
CA ALA A 117 10.49 -1.18 -4.84
C ALA A 117 11.89 -1.20 -5.48
N TYR A 118 12.92 -0.71 -4.78
CA TYR A 118 14.27 -0.73 -5.33
C TYR A 118 14.69 -2.14 -5.71
N ASN A 119 15.10 -2.27 -6.95
CA ASN A 119 15.63 -3.50 -7.50
C ASN A 119 16.59 -3.14 -8.63
N ASP A 120 17.67 -3.88 -8.73
CA ASP A 120 18.68 -3.81 -9.77
C ASP A 120 19.30 -5.19 -9.97
N ASP A 121 20.33 -5.27 -10.80
CA ASP A 121 21.02 -6.54 -11.04
C ASP A 121 21.62 -7.16 -9.77
N SER A 122 21.87 -6.38 -8.72
CA SER A 122 22.43 -6.84 -7.46
C SER A 122 21.38 -7.46 -6.54
N THR A 123 20.10 -7.12 -6.67
CA THR A 123 19.05 -7.64 -5.82
C THR A 123 18.68 -9.09 -6.11
N HIS A 124 18.90 -9.55 -7.34
CA HIS A 124 18.67 -10.94 -7.79
C HIS A 124 17.33 -11.53 -7.32
N TRP A 125 16.24 -10.78 -7.48
CA TRP A 125 14.90 -11.23 -7.11
C TRP A 125 13.92 -11.13 -8.30
N PRO A 126 13.99 -12.07 -9.27
CA PRO A 126 13.18 -12.02 -10.51
C PRO A 126 11.70 -12.00 -10.28
N TRP A 127 11.19 -12.70 -9.26
CA TRP A 127 9.78 -12.67 -8.90
C TRP A 127 9.32 -11.25 -8.56
N PHE A 128 10.12 -10.48 -7.82
CA PHE A 128 9.77 -9.11 -7.45
C PHE A 128 9.79 -8.16 -8.64
N VAL A 129 10.72 -8.35 -9.57
CA VAL A 129 10.71 -7.61 -10.84
C VAL A 129 9.41 -7.87 -11.61
N ASP A 130 8.98 -9.14 -11.73
CA ASP A 130 7.71 -9.50 -12.36
C ASP A 130 6.51 -8.95 -11.57
N PHE A 131 6.55 -9.01 -10.25
CA PHE A 131 5.55 -8.42 -9.36
C PHE A 131 5.39 -6.91 -9.57
N LEU A 132 6.47 -6.18 -9.77
CA LEU A 132 6.47 -4.75 -10.09
C LEU A 132 6.10 -4.46 -11.57
N GLY A 133 5.81 -5.50 -12.36
CA GLY A 133 5.44 -5.35 -13.77
C GLY A 133 6.62 -5.25 -14.73
N GLY A 134 7.79 -5.73 -14.34
CA GLY A 134 9.02 -5.68 -15.12
C GLY A 134 9.85 -4.41 -14.91
N ALA A 135 9.42 -3.54 -14.01
CA ALA A 135 10.11 -2.28 -13.71
C ALA A 135 11.43 -2.54 -12.96
N ILE A 136 12.55 -2.12 -13.53
CA ILE A 136 13.88 -2.16 -12.92
C ILE A 136 14.34 -0.72 -12.68
N PHE A 137 14.86 -0.44 -11.49
CA PHE A 137 15.40 0.88 -11.16
C PHE A 137 16.58 1.22 -12.09
N TYR A 138 16.53 2.40 -12.67
CA TYR A 138 17.57 2.86 -13.59
C TYR A 138 18.30 4.09 -13.07
N GLY A 139 17.63 4.99 -12.36
CA GLY A 139 18.18 6.23 -11.84
C GLY A 139 17.10 7.14 -11.28
N ASN A 140 17.49 8.31 -10.84
CA ASN A 140 16.64 9.32 -10.22
C ASN A 140 17.15 10.72 -10.50
N ASN A 141 16.37 11.75 -10.14
CA ASN A 141 16.87 13.12 -10.10
C ASN A 141 17.60 13.39 -8.77
N TRP A 142 18.49 14.34 -8.79
CA TRP A 142 19.08 14.96 -7.61
C TRP A 142 19.29 16.46 -7.86
N PRO A 143 19.01 17.35 -6.89
CA PRO A 143 18.40 17.11 -5.57
C PRO A 143 16.92 16.71 -5.67
N PRO A 144 16.27 16.35 -4.54
CA PRO A 144 14.82 16.19 -4.48
C PRO A 144 14.10 17.45 -4.93
N LEU A 145 13.11 17.34 -5.81
CA LEU A 145 12.39 18.48 -6.39
C LEU A 145 10.89 18.23 -6.42
N ARG A 146 10.13 19.31 -6.25
CA ARG A 146 8.68 19.30 -6.50
C ARG A 146 8.41 18.99 -7.96
N ALA A 147 7.38 18.22 -8.22
CA ALA A 147 7.02 17.91 -9.59
C ALA A 147 5.48 17.92 -9.77
N LYS A 148 5.04 18.36 -10.93
CA LYS A 148 3.67 18.25 -11.37
C LYS A 148 3.39 16.81 -11.82
N LEU A 149 2.34 16.21 -11.29
CA LEU A 149 1.88 14.88 -11.67
C LEU A 149 0.63 14.97 -12.53
N VAL A 150 0.51 14.02 -13.45
CA VAL A 150 -0.70 13.76 -14.23
C VAL A 150 -1.39 12.53 -13.66
N VAL A 151 -2.71 12.62 -13.48
CA VAL A 151 -3.56 11.47 -13.16
C VAL A 151 -3.97 10.79 -14.46
N ASP A 152 -3.28 9.68 -14.80
CA ASP A 152 -3.50 8.93 -16.04
C ASP A 152 -4.86 8.22 -16.05
N ASP A 153 -5.19 7.55 -14.95
CA ASP A 153 -6.42 6.81 -14.81
C ASP A 153 -7.34 7.46 -13.78
N ARG A 154 -8.19 8.34 -14.24
CA ARG A 154 -9.16 9.08 -13.42
C ARG A 154 -10.36 8.25 -12.97
N ALA A 155 -10.56 7.05 -13.55
CA ALA A 155 -11.67 6.16 -13.19
C ALA A 155 -11.29 5.19 -12.07
N HIS A 156 -9.99 5.05 -11.76
CA HIS A 156 -9.54 4.13 -10.73
C HIS A 156 -9.91 4.61 -9.32
N PRO A 157 -10.36 3.72 -8.40
CA PRO A 157 -10.74 4.15 -7.04
C PRO A 157 -9.62 4.88 -6.26
N VAL A 158 -8.36 4.55 -6.50
CA VAL A 158 -7.20 5.20 -5.86
C VAL A 158 -7.06 6.67 -6.27
N THR A 159 -7.46 7.02 -7.47
CA THR A 159 -7.38 8.39 -8.00
C THR A 159 -8.68 9.17 -7.85
N ARG A 160 -9.68 8.61 -7.16
CA ARG A 160 -10.97 9.26 -6.95
C ARG A 160 -10.80 10.61 -6.26
N ASP A 161 -11.52 11.60 -6.75
CA ASP A 161 -11.56 12.97 -6.24
C ASP A 161 -10.21 13.71 -6.30
N LEU A 162 -9.25 13.22 -7.09
CA LEU A 162 -8.03 13.96 -7.42
C LEU A 162 -8.27 14.88 -8.62
N PRO A 163 -7.61 16.05 -8.66
CA PRO A 163 -7.58 16.87 -9.87
C PRO A 163 -6.84 16.13 -11.00
N ALA A 164 -7.04 16.55 -12.25
CA ALA A 164 -6.36 15.93 -13.41
C ALA A 164 -4.82 16.03 -13.32
N THR A 165 -4.34 17.07 -12.68
CA THR A 165 -2.91 17.28 -12.37
C THR A 165 -2.80 17.96 -11.02
N PHE A 166 -1.70 17.69 -10.28
CA PHE A 166 -1.39 18.40 -9.04
C PHE A 166 0.12 18.50 -8.85
N MET A 167 0.54 19.45 -8.00
CA MET A 167 1.94 19.60 -7.62
C MET A 167 2.25 18.72 -6.41
N ALA A 168 3.10 17.72 -6.61
CA ALA A 168 3.63 16.91 -5.52
C ALA A 168 4.76 17.64 -4.77
N PRO A 169 4.94 17.38 -3.47
CA PRO A 169 6.09 17.86 -2.70
C PRO A 169 7.43 17.42 -3.29
N ALA A 170 8.51 17.99 -2.77
CA ALA A 170 9.85 17.59 -3.15
C ALA A 170 10.06 16.10 -2.92
N ASN A 171 10.61 15.42 -3.90
CA ASN A 171 10.86 14.00 -3.89
C ASN A 171 11.98 13.64 -4.85
N GLU A 172 12.59 12.51 -4.64
CA GLU A 172 13.50 11.88 -5.56
C GLU A 172 12.69 11.00 -6.51
N TRP A 173 12.57 11.40 -7.80
CA TRP A 173 11.72 10.73 -8.77
C TRP A 173 12.51 9.64 -9.49
N TYR A 174 12.06 8.39 -9.40
CA TYR A 174 12.73 7.24 -10.00
C TYR A 174 12.39 7.06 -11.47
N ILE A 175 13.41 6.68 -12.24
CA ILE A 175 13.31 6.22 -13.61
C ILE A 175 13.32 4.69 -13.59
N TRP A 176 12.39 4.09 -14.35
CA TRP A 176 12.27 2.65 -14.49
C TRP A 176 12.54 2.22 -15.92
N LYS A 177 13.40 1.22 -16.12
CA LYS A 177 13.69 0.65 -17.45
C LYS A 177 13.69 -0.88 -17.38
N PRO A 178 12.81 -1.56 -18.13
CA PRO A 178 11.76 -0.96 -18.96
C PRO A 178 10.71 -0.22 -18.13
N SER A 179 9.91 0.65 -18.77
CA SER A 179 8.75 1.26 -18.13
C SER A 179 7.72 0.19 -17.76
N PRO A 180 7.17 0.20 -16.54
CA PRO A 180 6.11 -0.75 -16.15
C PRO A 180 4.87 -0.66 -17.04
N ARG A 181 4.64 0.47 -17.71
CA ARG A 181 3.53 0.66 -18.67
C ARG A 181 3.57 -0.30 -19.86
N LEU A 182 4.74 -0.86 -20.18
CA LEU A 182 4.88 -1.83 -21.27
C LEU A 182 4.28 -3.21 -20.94
N ASN A 183 4.03 -3.48 -19.67
CA ASN A 183 3.41 -4.72 -19.24
C ASN A 183 1.87 -4.60 -19.28
N LYS A 184 1.21 -5.51 -20.01
CA LYS A 184 -0.25 -5.54 -20.18
C LYS A 184 -1.05 -5.70 -18.87
N ASP A 185 -0.43 -6.28 -17.86
CA ASP A 185 -1.02 -6.50 -16.54
C ASP A 185 -0.80 -5.31 -15.60
N VAL A 186 -0.05 -4.29 -16.02
CA VAL A 186 0.17 -3.07 -15.25
C VAL A 186 -0.82 -1.98 -15.66
N ARG A 187 -1.36 -1.32 -14.64
CA ARG A 187 -2.19 -0.13 -14.79
C ARG A 187 -1.49 1.05 -14.11
N VAL A 188 -0.98 1.97 -14.91
CA VAL A 188 -0.36 3.20 -14.42
C VAL A 188 -1.47 4.18 -14.03
N LEU A 189 -1.37 4.74 -12.83
CA LEU A 189 -2.35 5.65 -12.26
C LEU A 189 -1.88 7.11 -12.30
N LEU A 190 -0.59 7.34 -12.06
CA LEU A 190 0.03 8.67 -12.12
C LEU A 190 1.39 8.60 -12.82
N THR A 191 1.70 9.69 -13.55
CA THR A 191 2.97 9.89 -14.25
C THR A 191 3.50 11.30 -13.97
N LEU A 192 4.80 11.52 -14.13
CA LEU A 192 5.37 12.88 -14.19
C LEU A 192 4.85 13.64 -15.42
N ASP A 193 4.36 14.88 -15.19
CA ASP A 193 3.95 15.75 -16.30
C ASP A 193 5.17 16.16 -17.14
N PRO A 194 5.11 16.10 -18.48
CA PRO A 194 6.22 16.52 -19.35
C PRO A 194 6.70 17.97 -19.13
N SER A 195 5.87 18.84 -18.57
CA SER A 195 6.27 20.22 -18.24
C SER A 195 7.31 20.32 -17.13
N ASN A 196 7.60 19.22 -16.42
CA ASN A 196 8.69 19.19 -15.43
C ASN A 196 10.08 19.11 -16.06
N TYR A 197 10.19 18.69 -17.31
CA TYR A 197 11.49 18.35 -17.89
C TYR A 197 12.26 19.59 -18.41
N PRO A 198 13.59 19.61 -18.20
CA PRO A 198 14.41 18.69 -17.42
C PRO A 198 14.19 18.88 -15.91
N ILE A 199 14.29 17.79 -15.13
CA ILE A 199 14.17 17.81 -13.66
C ILE A 199 15.47 17.29 -13.02
N GLY A 200 15.99 18.03 -12.03
CA GLY A 200 17.22 17.72 -11.32
C GLY A 200 18.49 18.26 -12.02
N LEU A 201 19.57 18.31 -11.25
CA LEU A 201 20.90 18.76 -11.73
C LEU A 201 21.84 17.57 -11.94
N LYS A 202 21.79 16.59 -11.03
CA LYS A 202 22.46 15.30 -11.16
C LYS A 202 21.44 14.29 -11.64
N ASP A 203 21.88 13.38 -12.53
CA ASP A 203 21.00 12.36 -13.13
C ASP A 203 19.72 12.98 -13.73
N THR A 204 19.91 14.12 -14.44
CA THR A 204 18.81 14.94 -14.96
C THR A 204 17.87 14.10 -15.82
N ILE A 205 16.60 14.13 -15.44
CA ILE A 205 15.51 13.51 -16.20
C ILE A 205 15.10 14.49 -17.31
N THR A 206 15.40 14.15 -18.56
CA THR A 206 15.21 15.03 -19.73
C THR A 206 13.89 14.79 -20.46
N GLY A 207 13.16 13.74 -20.10
CA GLY A 207 11.88 13.36 -20.71
C GLY A 207 11.59 11.89 -20.59
N GLY A 208 10.56 11.44 -21.30
CA GLY A 208 10.13 10.04 -21.36
C GLY A 208 8.86 9.76 -20.58
N ASP A 209 8.46 8.48 -20.58
CA ASP A 209 7.33 7.99 -19.80
C ASP A 209 7.84 7.59 -18.40
N LEU A 210 7.41 8.32 -17.39
CA LEU A 210 7.89 8.18 -16.02
C LEU A 210 6.72 7.90 -15.05
N PRO A 211 6.21 6.65 -15.03
CA PRO A 211 5.20 6.24 -14.06
C PRO A 211 5.69 6.40 -12.62
N VAL A 212 4.87 7.02 -11.77
CA VAL A 212 5.17 7.23 -10.35
C VAL A 212 4.22 6.49 -9.43
N VAL A 213 3.03 6.10 -9.93
CA VAL A 213 2.08 5.25 -9.21
C VAL A 213 1.48 4.23 -10.16
N TRP A 214 1.54 2.96 -9.80
CA TRP A 214 0.91 1.89 -10.60
C TRP A 214 0.52 0.67 -9.76
N THR A 215 -0.35 -0.16 -10.33
CA THR A 215 -0.73 -1.48 -9.83
C THR A 215 -0.47 -2.55 -10.88
N ASN A 216 -0.09 -3.75 -10.46
CA ASN A 216 -0.10 -4.95 -11.28
C ASN A 216 -1.39 -5.72 -10.98
N THR A 217 -2.27 -5.88 -11.98
CA THR A 217 -3.61 -6.44 -11.82
C THR A 217 -3.64 -7.92 -11.44
N ARG A 218 -2.49 -8.61 -11.51
CA ARG A 218 -2.35 -10.00 -11.03
C ARG A 218 -2.30 -10.11 -9.50
N TYR A 219 -2.05 -8.98 -8.81
CA TYR A 219 -1.90 -8.90 -7.35
C TYR A 219 -2.70 -7.74 -6.77
N ARG A 220 -3.01 -7.82 -5.49
CA ARG A 220 -3.52 -6.67 -4.73
C ARG A 220 -2.36 -5.80 -4.28
N MET A 221 -1.77 -5.08 -5.20
CA MET A 221 -0.58 -4.28 -4.93
C MET A 221 -0.72 -2.87 -5.48
N LEU A 222 -0.03 -1.94 -4.83
CA LEU A 222 0.14 -0.57 -5.31
C LEU A 222 1.57 -0.12 -4.97
N TYR A 223 2.25 0.42 -5.97
CA TYR A 223 3.51 1.11 -5.76
C TYR A 223 3.33 2.62 -5.91
N MET A 224 3.98 3.38 -5.05
CA MET A 224 4.05 4.83 -5.08
C MET A 224 5.49 5.30 -4.97
N ASN A 225 5.96 6.11 -5.93
CA ASN A 225 7.34 6.62 -5.91
C ASN A 225 7.58 7.69 -4.83
N MET A 226 6.54 8.23 -4.21
CA MET A 226 6.66 9.18 -3.10
C MET A 226 7.29 8.47 -1.90
N GLY A 227 8.26 9.14 -1.23
CA GLY A 227 8.89 8.52 -0.08
C GLY A 227 10.29 9.03 0.26
N HIS A 228 10.63 10.24 -0.18
CA HIS A 228 11.92 10.85 0.10
C HIS A 228 11.73 12.25 0.73
N GLY A 229 12.10 12.39 2.00
CA GLY A 229 11.99 13.62 2.77
C GLY A 229 10.74 13.74 3.65
N ASP A 230 10.71 14.79 4.42
CA ASP A 230 9.69 15.06 5.44
C ASP A 230 8.46 15.83 4.91
N GLU A 231 8.53 16.38 3.69
CA GLU A 231 7.43 17.15 3.08
C GLU A 231 6.38 16.29 2.36
N ILE A 232 6.57 14.98 2.27
CA ILE A 232 5.73 14.09 1.45
C ILE A 232 4.24 14.18 1.82
N PHE A 233 3.93 14.43 3.06
CA PHE A 233 2.55 14.57 3.57
C PHE A 233 2.03 16.02 3.60
N ALA A 234 2.75 16.99 3.03
CA ALA A 234 2.33 18.39 2.98
C ALA A 234 1.27 18.68 1.91
N SER A 235 1.07 17.80 0.93
CA SER A 235 0.09 17.97 -0.15
C SER A 235 -1.26 17.30 0.19
N PRO A 236 -2.37 18.05 0.25
CA PRO A 236 -3.70 17.48 0.46
C PRO A 236 -4.11 16.47 -0.63
N ASP A 237 -3.78 16.74 -1.90
CA ASP A 237 -4.09 15.83 -3.01
C ASP A 237 -3.31 14.51 -2.88
N GLN A 238 -2.03 14.60 -2.50
CA GLN A 238 -1.21 13.42 -2.27
C GLN A 238 -1.69 12.62 -1.05
N ASN A 239 -2.08 13.30 0.04
CA ASN A 239 -2.67 12.65 1.20
C ASN A 239 -3.98 11.94 0.83
N LYS A 240 -4.82 12.55 -0.01
CA LYS A 240 -6.03 11.93 -0.55
C LYS A 240 -5.74 10.67 -1.35
N LEU A 241 -4.67 10.67 -2.16
CA LEU A 241 -4.19 9.49 -2.89
C LEU A 241 -3.84 8.36 -1.91
N PHE A 242 -3.12 8.65 -0.82
CA PHE A 242 -2.73 7.67 0.20
C PHE A 242 -3.94 7.10 0.96
N GLU A 243 -4.90 7.94 1.33
CA GLU A 243 -6.17 7.49 1.92
C GLU A 243 -6.95 6.56 0.99
N ASN A 244 -7.07 6.92 -0.27
CA ASN A 244 -7.76 6.12 -1.27
C ASN A 244 -7.06 4.77 -1.50
N ALA A 245 -5.72 4.74 -1.45
CA ALA A 245 -4.92 3.52 -1.55
C ALA A 245 -5.26 2.52 -0.44
N ILE A 246 -5.28 2.96 0.82
CA ILE A 246 -5.65 2.12 1.96
C ILE A 246 -7.07 1.56 1.78
N ARG A 247 -8.03 2.40 1.37
CA ARG A 247 -9.41 1.96 1.13
C ARG A 247 -9.53 0.93 0.01
N TRP A 248 -8.79 1.13 -1.08
CA TRP A 248 -8.83 0.23 -2.24
C TRP A 248 -8.17 -1.12 -1.94
N LEU A 249 -7.09 -1.13 -1.15
CA LEU A 249 -6.39 -2.35 -0.74
C LEU A 249 -7.09 -3.10 0.40
N ARG A 250 -8.15 -2.56 0.98
CA ARG A 250 -8.96 -3.28 1.98
C ARG A 250 -9.63 -4.49 1.35
N PRO A 251 -9.70 -5.66 2.03
CA PRO A 251 -10.50 -6.82 1.58
C PRO A 251 -11.96 -6.42 1.35
N ARG A 252 -12.56 -6.99 0.31
CA ARG A 252 -14.00 -6.84 0.05
C ARG A 252 -14.80 -7.83 0.86
#